data_b4dfd84bb06e804ae9f70f20653d685e
#
_entry.id   b4dfd84bb06e804ae9f70f20653d685e
#
_cell.length_a   1.000
_cell.length_b   1.000
_cell.length_c   1.000
_cell.angle_alpha   90.00
_cell.angle_beta   90.00
_cell.angle_gamma   90.00
#
_symmetry.space_group_name_H-M   'P 1'
#
loop_
_entity.id
_entity.type
_entity.pdbx_description
1 polymer ?
#
loop_
_entity_poly.entity_id
_entity_poly.type
_entity_poly.pdbx_seq_one_letter_code
_entity_poly.pdbx_strand_id
1 'polypeptide(L)'
;FLPTASATLLFIALPIFSIVIQSLFTPHDAVIIVTENCDPFGCKQETTIDQEATRDLRKSEPLGKFVGLEIYKDRSHLAVNEIKEIWVESNNFAEFRNNIGNLPFYRAMAFTLTFTFTVTPLMLVFGFIIALAVNSLHQNLKGLTIFFSLLPMIVSPLIGSLVLFWMIDSRGIIGEALQYVFEDPDLSLKASTGLTWVMLIVYGVWHAAPFSFVVFYAGLQTLPMDTIESAKIDGASRLQQVWYVVIPHLMPLITFVALMQLMDNFRVFEPIVGFSAEAHAQSLSWFIFNDL
;
A
#
# COMPACT_ATOMS: atom_id res chain seq x y z
N PHE A 1 16.23 24.57 -19.66
CA PHE A 1 15.90 24.67 -18.24
C PHE A 1 14.58 25.42 -17.96
N LEU A 2 14.30 26.55 -18.67
CA LEU A 2 13.10 27.34 -18.38
C LEU A 2 11.78 26.61 -18.62
N PRO A 3 11.56 25.86 -19.72
CA PRO A 3 10.30 25.13 -19.94
C PRO A 3 10.09 23.99 -18.93
N THR A 4 11.15 23.25 -18.58
CA THR A 4 11.04 22.16 -17.60
C THR A 4 10.79 22.69 -16.19
N ALA A 5 11.46 23.77 -15.79
CA ALA A 5 11.25 24.42 -14.50
C ALA A 5 9.83 25.00 -14.38
N SER A 6 9.30 25.65 -15.43
CA SER A 6 7.94 26.17 -15.43
C SER A 6 6.89 25.04 -15.40
N ALA A 7 7.13 23.93 -16.11
CA ALA A 7 6.25 22.76 -16.05
C ALA A 7 6.25 22.11 -14.65
N THR A 8 7.41 21.96 -14.02
CA THR A 8 7.52 21.43 -12.64
C THR A 8 6.79 22.34 -11.65
N LEU A 9 6.95 23.64 -11.77
CA LEU A 9 6.28 24.59 -10.89
C LEU A 9 4.75 24.53 -11.06
N LEU A 10 4.27 24.48 -12.30
CA LEU A 10 2.84 24.52 -12.61
C LEU A 10 2.14 23.20 -12.31
N PHE A 11 2.77 22.05 -12.61
CA PHE A 11 2.11 20.74 -12.48
C PHE A 11 2.44 20.01 -11.20
N ILE A 12 3.48 20.39 -10.48
CA ILE A 12 3.88 19.74 -9.23
C ILE A 12 3.78 20.70 -8.05
N ALA A 13 4.49 21.83 -8.08
CA ALA A 13 4.56 22.71 -6.91
C ALA A 13 3.22 23.41 -6.61
N LEU A 14 2.52 23.90 -7.65
CA LEU A 14 1.25 24.60 -7.46
C LEU A 14 0.13 23.70 -6.95
N PRO A 15 -0.10 22.46 -7.43
CA PRO A 15 -1.04 21.53 -6.81
C PRO A 15 -0.71 21.17 -5.37
N ILE A 16 0.57 20.94 -5.04
CA ILE A 16 1.01 20.66 -3.66
C ILE A 16 0.66 21.86 -2.75
N PHE A 17 0.98 23.07 -3.19
CA PHE A 17 0.66 24.28 -2.43
C PHE A 17 -0.87 24.46 -2.26
N SER A 18 -1.64 24.18 -3.31
CA SER A 18 -3.11 24.21 -3.27
C SER A 18 -3.66 23.20 -2.25
N ILE A 19 -3.16 21.97 -2.23
CA ILE A 19 -3.56 20.93 -1.27
C ILE A 19 -3.25 21.37 0.17
N VAL A 20 -2.06 21.94 0.40
CA VAL A 20 -1.69 22.46 1.74
C VAL A 20 -2.62 23.58 2.21
N ILE A 21 -3.01 24.48 1.30
CA ILE A 21 -3.99 25.52 1.64
C ILE A 21 -5.37 24.90 1.91
N GLN A 22 -5.86 24.03 1.03
CA GLN A 22 -7.15 23.38 1.18
C GLN A 22 -7.24 22.54 2.46
N SER A 23 -6.15 21.94 2.89
CA SER A 23 -6.11 21.16 4.14
C SER A 23 -6.33 21.97 5.42
N LEU A 24 -6.32 23.30 5.33
CA LEU A 24 -6.65 24.22 6.45
C LEU A 24 -8.14 24.59 6.50
N PHE A 25 -8.93 24.11 5.54
CA PHE A 25 -10.35 24.38 5.43
C PHE A 25 -11.15 23.08 5.54
N THR A 26 -12.34 23.17 6.16
CA THR A 26 -13.31 22.08 6.18
C THR A 26 -14.53 22.45 5.33
N PRO A 27 -15.16 21.50 4.64
CA PRO A 27 -16.40 21.77 3.94
C PRO A 27 -17.46 22.29 4.92
N HIS A 28 -18.33 23.20 4.45
CA HIS A 28 -19.44 23.67 5.27
C HIS A 28 -20.39 22.54 5.63
N ASP A 29 -20.81 22.50 6.88
CA ASP A 29 -21.88 21.64 7.33
C ASP A 29 -23.15 21.88 6.54
N ALA A 30 -23.96 20.83 6.39
CA ALA A 30 -25.24 20.96 5.71
C ALA A 30 -26.16 21.87 6.52
N VAL A 31 -26.83 22.82 5.85
CA VAL A 31 -27.82 23.67 6.49
C VAL A 31 -29.04 22.82 6.86
N ILE A 32 -29.36 22.77 8.14
CA ILE A 32 -30.41 21.94 8.70
C ILE A 32 -31.65 22.83 8.97
N ILE A 33 -32.81 22.43 8.41
CA ILE A 33 -34.11 23.00 8.76
C ILE A 33 -34.80 22.04 9.72
N VAL A 34 -35.16 22.53 10.88
CA VAL A 34 -35.99 21.80 11.84
C VAL A 34 -37.46 22.19 11.56
N THR A 35 -38.22 21.27 11.00
CA THR A 35 -39.66 21.42 10.80
C THR A 35 -40.37 20.66 11.91
N GLU A 36 -41.28 21.34 12.61
CA GLU A 36 -42.20 20.69 13.53
C GLU A 36 -43.39 20.13 12.76
N ASN A 37 -43.49 18.84 12.68
CA ASN A 37 -44.64 18.14 12.13
C ASN A 37 -45.55 17.70 13.29
N CYS A 38 -46.69 18.37 13.42
CA CYS A 38 -47.63 18.09 14.49
C CYS A 38 -48.75 17.18 13.99
N ASP A 39 -48.74 15.94 14.40
CA ASP A 39 -49.80 14.96 14.19
C ASP A 39 -50.79 14.97 15.39
N PRO A 40 -52.01 14.44 15.25
CA PRO A 40 -53.01 14.36 16.33
C PRO A 40 -52.51 13.66 17.61
N PHE A 41 -51.37 12.95 17.53
CA PHE A 41 -50.78 12.20 18.63
C PHE A 41 -49.53 12.89 19.23
N GLY A 42 -49.11 14.06 18.73
CA GLY A 42 -47.99 14.84 19.24
C GLY A 42 -47.19 15.53 18.14
N CYS A 43 -46.39 16.54 18.54
CA CYS A 43 -45.46 17.21 17.65
C CYS A 43 -44.11 16.47 17.64
N LYS A 44 -43.64 16.07 16.45
CA LYS A 44 -42.27 15.53 16.24
C LYS A 44 -41.44 16.55 15.47
N GLN A 45 -40.25 16.82 15.95
CA GLN A 45 -39.25 17.61 15.23
C GLN A 45 -38.62 16.71 14.16
N GLU A 46 -38.84 17.03 12.89
CA GLU A 46 -38.13 16.42 11.76
C GLU A 46 -37.06 17.34 11.27
N THR A 47 -35.83 16.78 11.24
CA THR A 47 -34.65 17.50 10.76
C THR A 47 -34.43 17.16 9.29
N THR A 48 -34.59 18.16 8.42
CA THR A 48 -34.34 18.00 6.97
C THR A 48 -33.20 18.89 6.54
N ILE A 49 -32.39 18.39 5.58
CA ILE A 49 -31.27 19.18 5.03
C ILE A 49 -31.84 20.12 3.94
N ASP A 50 -31.59 21.42 4.11
CA ASP A 50 -31.84 22.39 3.04
C ASP A 50 -30.74 22.27 1.98
N GLN A 51 -31.08 21.61 0.89
CA GLN A 51 -30.15 21.40 -0.23
C GLN A 51 -29.84 22.69 -0.98
N GLU A 52 -30.80 23.63 -1.10
CA GLU A 52 -30.58 24.89 -1.81
C GLU A 52 -29.70 25.84 -1.00
N ALA A 53 -29.99 26.06 0.27
CA ALA A 53 -29.17 26.88 1.16
C ALA A 53 -27.75 26.31 1.31
N THR A 54 -27.62 24.98 1.43
CA THR A 54 -26.31 24.31 1.50
C THR A 54 -25.52 24.50 0.19
N ARG A 55 -26.19 24.42 -0.95
CA ARG A 55 -25.55 24.60 -2.27
C ARG A 55 -25.12 26.05 -2.50
N ASP A 56 -25.92 27.01 -2.08
CA ASP A 56 -25.61 28.43 -2.23
C ASP A 56 -24.47 28.84 -1.28
N LEU A 57 -24.44 28.31 -0.06
CA LEU A 57 -23.32 28.49 0.87
C LEU A 57 -22.01 27.96 0.29
N ARG A 58 -22.03 26.76 -0.30
CA ARG A 58 -20.86 26.15 -0.95
C ARG A 58 -20.41 26.88 -2.22
N LYS A 59 -21.31 27.61 -2.89
CA LYS A 59 -20.97 28.45 -4.04
C LYS A 59 -20.36 29.79 -3.62
N SER A 60 -20.84 30.38 -2.54
CA SER A 60 -20.33 31.66 -2.06
C SER A 60 -18.96 31.52 -1.41
N GLU A 61 -18.73 30.38 -0.73
CA GLU A 61 -17.47 30.07 -0.05
C GLU A 61 -16.92 28.70 -0.50
N PRO A 62 -16.32 28.60 -1.69
CA PRO A 62 -15.93 27.34 -2.29
C PRO A 62 -14.81 26.61 -1.55
N LEU A 63 -13.99 27.31 -0.74
CA LEU A 63 -12.94 26.71 0.07
C LEU A 63 -13.47 26.14 1.40
N GLY A 64 -14.69 26.49 1.81
CA GLY A 64 -15.24 26.09 3.08
C GLY A 64 -14.83 26.99 4.26
N LYS A 65 -15.01 26.50 5.49
CA LYS A 65 -14.68 27.21 6.73
C LYS A 65 -13.20 27.04 7.08
N PHE A 66 -12.49 28.14 7.32
CA PHE A 66 -11.11 28.09 7.78
C PHE A 66 -11.04 27.56 9.23
N VAL A 67 -10.39 26.42 9.40
CA VAL A 67 -10.24 25.73 10.70
C VAL A 67 -8.76 25.72 11.14
N GLY A 68 -7.86 26.07 10.24
CA GLY A 68 -6.42 26.06 10.50
C GLY A 68 -5.90 24.66 10.84
N LEU A 69 -5.08 24.55 11.88
CA LEU A 69 -4.46 23.27 12.28
C LEU A 69 -5.35 22.42 13.21
N GLU A 70 -6.58 22.85 13.52
CA GLU A 70 -7.45 22.09 14.42
C GLU A 70 -7.89 20.76 13.82
N ILE A 71 -8.07 20.72 12.49
CA ILE A 71 -8.42 19.50 11.76
C ILE A 71 -7.39 18.38 12.00
N TYR A 72 -6.11 18.73 12.14
CA TYR A 72 -5.06 17.75 12.40
C TYR A 72 -5.05 17.22 13.83
N LYS A 73 -5.76 17.88 14.77
CA LYS A 73 -5.86 17.42 16.16
C LYS A 73 -6.98 16.41 16.37
N ASP A 74 -7.88 16.30 15.42
CA ASP A 74 -9.05 15.42 15.50
C ASP A 74 -8.64 13.95 15.45
N ARG A 75 -9.46 13.09 16.04
CA ARG A 75 -9.26 11.62 16.13
C ARG A 75 -9.16 10.94 14.79
N SER A 76 -9.89 11.42 13.80
CA SER A 76 -9.84 10.93 12.41
C SER A 76 -8.50 11.23 11.71
N HIS A 77 -7.71 12.18 12.22
CA HIS A 77 -6.43 12.59 11.65
C HIS A 77 -5.27 12.19 12.57
N LEU A 78 -4.50 13.16 13.06
CA LEU A 78 -3.33 12.89 13.89
C LEU A 78 -3.65 12.65 15.38
N ALA A 79 -4.88 12.90 15.82
CA ALA A 79 -5.36 12.66 17.19
C ALA A 79 -4.42 13.21 18.30
N VAL A 80 -3.87 14.42 18.09
CA VAL A 80 -2.80 14.98 18.95
C VAL A 80 -3.24 15.11 20.41
N ASN A 81 -4.51 15.43 20.64
CA ASN A 81 -5.04 15.58 22.01
C ASN A 81 -5.14 14.20 22.69
N GLU A 82 -5.65 13.19 21.98
CA GLU A 82 -5.75 11.82 22.50
C GLU A 82 -4.38 11.20 22.76
N ILE A 83 -3.37 11.50 21.94
CA ILE A 83 -2.00 11.04 22.20
C ILE A 83 -1.47 11.60 23.52
N LYS A 84 -1.75 12.88 23.82
CA LYS A 84 -1.34 13.48 25.09
C LYS A 84 -2.03 12.80 26.27
N GLU A 85 -3.33 12.51 26.15
CA GLU A 85 -4.09 11.78 27.17
C GLU A 85 -3.54 10.36 27.36
N ILE A 86 -3.36 9.62 26.27
CA ILE A 86 -2.76 8.27 26.28
C ILE A 86 -1.36 8.29 26.90
N TRP A 87 -0.55 9.32 26.64
CA TRP A 87 0.78 9.45 27.23
C TRP A 87 0.73 9.61 28.75
N VAL A 88 -0.22 10.40 29.25
CA VAL A 88 -0.39 10.64 30.69
C VAL A 88 -0.97 9.42 31.41
N GLU A 89 -1.89 8.69 30.76
CA GLU A 89 -2.56 7.53 31.33
C GLU A 89 -1.73 6.25 31.28
N SER A 90 -0.78 6.15 30.32
CA SER A 90 0.01 4.93 30.12
C SER A 90 1.11 4.80 31.17
N ASN A 91 1.10 3.68 31.89
CA ASN A 91 2.12 3.35 32.90
C ASN A 91 3.42 2.80 32.28
N ASN A 92 3.34 2.22 31.06
CA ASN A 92 4.45 1.59 30.37
C ASN A 92 4.44 1.93 28.88
N PHE A 93 5.64 1.94 28.27
CA PHE A 93 5.81 2.16 26.83
C PHE A 93 5.04 1.13 25.97
N ALA A 94 4.90 -0.12 26.43
CA ALA A 94 4.14 -1.14 25.74
C ALA A 94 2.63 -0.82 25.69
N GLU A 95 2.08 -0.32 26.79
CA GLU A 95 0.68 0.13 26.89
C GLU A 95 0.44 1.34 26.00
N PHE A 96 1.32 2.34 26.06
CA PHE A 96 1.29 3.50 25.19
C PHE A 96 1.28 3.12 23.70
N ARG A 97 2.19 2.23 23.27
CA ARG A 97 2.24 1.75 21.89
C ARG A 97 0.96 1.04 21.47
N ASN A 98 0.39 0.21 22.35
CA ASN A 98 -0.85 -0.50 22.05
C ASN A 98 -2.04 0.45 21.92
N ASN A 99 -2.13 1.44 22.80
CA ASN A 99 -3.20 2.44 22.78
C ASN A 99 -3.12 3.34 21.55
N ILE A 100 -1.91 3.78 21.15
CA ILE A 100 -1.71 4.51 19.89
C ILE A 100 -2.08 3.64 18.69
N GLY A 101 -1.72 2.34 18.70
CA GLY A 101 -2.06 1.40 17.65
C GLY A 101 -3.57 1.20 17.43
N ASN A 102 -4.41 1.61 18.38
CA ASN A 102 -5.87 1.60 18.26
C ASN A 102 -6.42 2.86 17.56
N LEU A 103 -5.63 3.92 17.42
CA LEU A 103 -6.04 5.11 16.69
C LEU A 103 -6.02 4.84 15.18
N PRO A 104 -7.08 5.24 14.43
CA PRO A 104 -7.25 4.86 13.03
C PRO A 104 -6.05 5.22 12.14
N PHE A 105 -5.56 6.44 12.23
CA PHE A 105 -4.40 6.91 11.45
C PHE A 105 -3.13 6.09 11.74
N TYR A 106 -2.82 5.85 13.02
CA TYR A 106 -1.59 5.14 13.42
C TYR A 106 -1.66 3.66 13.08
N ARG A 107 -2.85 3.07 13.14
CA ARG A 107 -3.09 1.69 12.68
C ARG A 107 -2.85 1.58 11.17
N ALA A 108 -3.39 2.51 10.37
CA ALA A 108 -3.18 2.56 8.93
C ALA A 108 -1.69 2.81 8.58
N MET A 109 -1.02 3.70 9.30
CA MET A 109 0.40 3.97 9.14
C MET A 109 1.25 2.75 9.48
N ALA A 110 0.96 2.07 10.60
CA ALA A 110 1.69 0.87 11.02
C ALA A 110 1.57 -0.25 9.97
N PHE A 111 0.36 -0.48 9.45
CA PHE A 111 0.16 -1.44 8.35
C PHE A 111 0.96 -1.04 7.10
N THR A 112 0.82 0.21 6.65
CA THR A 112 1.50 0.69 5.44
C THR A 112 3.02 0.56 5.54
N LEU A 113 3.61 0.95 6.67
CA LEU A 113 5.05 0.81 6.90
C LEU A 113 5.48 -0.65 6.95
N THR A 114 4.75 -1.49 7.71
CA THR A 114 5.06 -2.93 7.80
C THR A 114 4.97 -3.59 6.43
N PHE A 115 3.91 -3.32 5.67
CA PHE A 115 3.74 -3.83 4.31
C PHE A 115 4.89 -3.39 3.40
N THR A 116 5.16 -2.09 3.35
CA THR A 116 6.20 -1.51 2.48
C THR A 116 7.59 -2.07 2.79
N PHE A 117 8.00 -2.07 4.06
CA PHE A 117 9.33 -2.54 4.46
C PHE A 117 9.47 -4.07 4.47
N THR A 118 8.37 -4.81 4.40
CA THR A 118 8.41 -6.27 4.27
C THR A 118 8.35 -6.70 2.81
N VAL A 119 7.42 -6.16 2.03
CA VAL A 119 7.24 -6.54 0.62
C VAL A 119 8.42 -6.11 -0.23
N THR A 120 8.94 -4.88 -0.05
CA THR A 120 10.02 -4.37 -0.90
C THR A 120 11.29 -5.24 -0.85
N PRO A 121 11.88 -5.58 0.30
CA PRO A 121 13.08 -6.44 0.31
C PRO A 121 12.76 -7.86 -0.17
N LEU A 122 11.60 -8.41 0.18
CA LEU A 122 11.24 -9.76 -0.26
C LEU A 122 11.11 -9.86 -1.78
N MET A 123 10.44 -8.88 -2.41
CA MET A 123 10.30 -8.89 -3.85
C MET A 123 11.62 -8.62 -4.59
N LEU A 124 12.53 -7.82 -4.03
CA LEU A 124 13.88 -7.64 -4.57
C LEU A 124 14.65 -8.96 -4.57
N VAL A 125 14.65 -9.65 -3.43
CA VAL A 125 15.31 -10.96 -3.28
C VAL A 125 14.69 -11.99 -4.23
N PHE A 126 13.35 -12.06 -4.27
CA PHE A 126 12.65 -13.03 -5.09
C PHE A 126 12.86 -12.77 -6.59
N GLY A 127 12.75 -11.51 -7.04
CA GLY A 127 13.03 -11.13 -8.42
C GLY A 127 14.49 -11.37 -8.82
N PHE A 128 15.44 -11.14 -7.90
CA PHE A 128 16.85 -11.43 -8.12
C PHE A 128 17.13 -12.94 -8.27
N ILE A 129 16.50 -13.76 -7.42
CA ILE A 129 16.59 -15.24 -7.54
C ILE A 129 16.05 -15.71 -8.90
N ILE A 130 14.88 -15.20 -9.31
CA ILE A 130 14.32 -15.53 -10.63
C ILE A 130 15.27 -15.10 -11.75
N ALA A 131 15.86 -13.89 -11.68
CA ALA A 131 16.79 -13.39 -12.69
C ALA A 131 18.03 -14.27 -12.82
N LEU A 132 18.63 -14.69 -11.71
CA LEU A 132 19.76 -15.62 -11.70
C LEU A 132 19.38 -17.00 -12.25
N ALA A 133 18.20 -17.52 -11.86
CA ALA A 133 17.71 -18.80 -12.34
C ALA A 133 17.51 -18.77 -13.85
N VAL A 134 16.80 -17.77 -14.38
CA VAL A 134 16.55 -17.62 -15.82
C VAL A 134 17.86 -17.41 -16.59
N ASN A 135 18.80 -16.65 -16.03
CA ASN A 135 20.11 -16.44 -16.69
C ASN A 135 20.89 -17.74 -16.87
N SER A 136 20.74 -18.67 -15.93
CA SER A 136 21.42 -19.98 -15.98
C SER A 136 20.70 -21.04 -16.83
N LEU A 137 19.45 -20.79 -17.29
CA LEU A 137 18.66 -21.75 -18.08
C LEU A 137 19.18 -21.89 -19.50
N HIS A 138 18.92 -23.09 -20.09
CA HIS A 138 19.14 -23.35 -21.50
C HIS A 138 18.23 -22.48 -22.38
N GLN A 139 18.74 -22.08 -23.55
CA GLN A 139 18.10 -21.08 -24.42
C GLN A 139 16.64 -21.40 -24.79
N ASN A 140 16.32 -22.70 -24.98
CA ASN A 140 14.98 -23.14 -25.34
C ASN A 140 13.92 -22.95 -24.23
N LEU A 141 14.34 -22.92 -22.97
CA LEU A 141 13.45 -22.78 -21.81
C LEU A 141 13.35 -21.32 -21.33
N LYS A 142 14.32 -20.46 -21.68
CA LYS A 142 14.36 -19.07 -21.22
C LYS A 142 13.08 -18.30 -21.55
N GLY A 143 12.63 -18.36 -22.82
CA GLY A 143 11.44 -17.62 -23.26
C GLY A 143 10.18 -18.01 -22.50
N LEU A 144 9.95 -19.31 -22.32
CA LEU A 144 8.80 -19.82 -21.59
C LEU A 144 8.84 -19.39 -20.11
N THR A 145 10.00 -19.52 -19.47
CA THR A 145 10.16 -19.11 -18.06
C THR A 145 9.98 -17.60 -17.87
N ILE A 146 10.52 -16.79 -18.78
CA ILE A 146 10.32 -15.33 -18.76
C ILE A 146 8.82 -15.00 -18.85
N PHE A 147 8.11 -15.63 -19.82
CA PHE A 147 6.68 -15.41 -19.99
C PHE A 147 5.90 -15.71 -18.71
N PHE A 148 6.08 -16.87 -18.10
CA PHE A 148 5.39 -17.23 -16.86
C PHE A 148 5.77 -16.34 -15.68
N SER A 149 7.03 -15.90 -15.60
CA SER A 149 7.48 -15.00 -14.55
C SER A 149 6.87 -13.60 -14.66
N LEU A 150 6.41 -13.18 -15.86
CA LEU A 150 5.79 -11.87 -16.09
C LEU A 150 4.26 -11.87 -15.89
N LEU A 151 3.62 -13.03 -15.85
CA LEU A 151 2.17 -13.14 -15.72
C LEU A 151 1.58 -12.35 -14.55
N PRO A 152 2.17 -12.35 -13.34
CA PRO A 152 1.62 -11.61 -12.22
C PRO A 152 1.49 -10.10 -12.48
N MET A 153 2.42 -9.51 -13.21
CA MET A 153 2.44 -8.09 -13.52
C MET A 153 1.42 -7.68 -14.59
N ILE A 154 0.98 -8.63 -15.45
CA ILE A 154 0.00 -8.37 -16.51
C ILE A 154 -1.40 -8.21 -15.92
N VAL A 155 -1.68 -8.87 -14.82
CA VAL A 155 -2.98 -8.81 -14.15
C VAL A 155 -3.08 -7.53 -13.34
N SER A 156 -4.19 -6.79 -13.50
CA SER A 156 -4.45 -5.62 -12.65
C SER A 156 -4.45 -6.01 -11.16
N PRO A 157 -3.84 -5.22 -10.26
CA PRO A 157 -3.77 -5.53 -8.83
C PRO A 157 -5.14 -5.79 -8.19
N LEU A 158 -6.15 -5.00 -8.57
CA LEU A 158 -7.52 -5.16 -8.06
C LEU A 158 -8.13 -6.50 -8.51
N ILE A 159 -8.03 -6.83 -9.81
CA ILE A 159 -8.60 -8.06 -10.34
C ILE A 159 -7.86 -9.29 -9.79
N GLY A 160 -6.53 -9.22 -9.75
CA GLY A 160 -5.70 -10.33 -9.22
C GLY A 160 -6.00 -10.60 -7.74
N SER A 161 -6.14 -9.57 -6.93
CA SER A 161 -6.50 -9.72 -5.52
C SER A 161 -7.91 -10.26 -5.32
N LEU A 162 -8.88 -9.82 -6.13
CA LEU A 162 -10.24 -10.33 -6.10
C LEU A 162 -10.31 -11.83 -6.50
N VAL A 163 -9.61 -12.22 -7.55
CA VAL A 163 -9.53 -13.64 -7.95
C VAL A 163 -8.93 -14.48 -6.84
N LEU A 164 -7.80 -14.04 -6.27
CA LEU A 164 -7.17 -14.76 -5.15
C LEU A 164 -8.05 -14.77 -3.90
N PHE A 165 -8.81 -13.72 -3.62
CA PHE A 165 -9.78 -13.70 -2.53
C PHE A 165 -10.78 -14.86 -2.61
N TRP A 166 -11.30 -15.15 -3.82
CA TRP A 166 -12.19 -16.29 -4.03
C TRP A 166 -11.45 -17.62 -4.00
N MET A 167 -10.22 -17.68 -4.48
CA MET A 167 -9.43 -18.92 -4.45
C MET A 167 -9.01 -19.34 -3.05
N ILE A 168 -8.75 -18.39 -2.14
CA ILE A 168 -8.37 -18.67 -0.73
C ILE A 168 -9.57 -18.83 0.21
N ASP A 169 -10.79 -18.64 -0.29
CA ASP A 169 -12.00 -18.92 0.49
C ASP A 169 -12.02 -20.38 0.93
N SER A 170 -12.71 -20.68 2.04
CA SER A 170 -12.82 -22.04 2.58
C SER A 170 -13.36 -23.08 1.57
N ARG A 171 -14.10 -22.61 0.58
CA ARG A 171 -14.63 -23.42 -0.54
C ARG A 171 -13.87 -23.20 -1.84
N GLY A 172 -12.80 -22.47 -1.81
CA GLY A 172 -11.94 -22.20 -2.96
C GLY A 172 -10.84 -23.24 -3.11
N ILE A 173 -10.26 -23.33 -4.30
CA ILE A 173 -9.24 -24.35 -4.63
C ILE A 173 -8.04 -24.29 -3.68
N ILE A 174 -7.55 -23.10 -3.36
CA ILE A 174 -6.41 -22.92 -2.44
C ILE A 174 -6.86 -23.17 -1.00
N GLY A 175 -8.06 -22.69 -0.63
CA GLY A 175 -8.61 -22.89 0.71
C GLY A 175 -8.76 -24.37 1.05
N GLU A 176 -9.42 -25.16 0.22
CA GLU A 176 -9.56 -26.61 0.39
C GLU A 176 -8.20 -27.34 0.40
N ALA A 177 -7.27 -26.94 -0.48
CA ALA A 177 -5.93 -27.53 -0.50
C ALA A 177 -5.17 -27.27 0.81
N LEU A 178 -5.27 -26.05 1.38
CA LEU A 178 -4.64 -25.72 2.66
C LEU A 178 -5.28 -26.44 3.84
N GLN A 179 -6.62 -26.53 3.87
CA GLN A 179 -7.35 -27.32 4.88
C GLN A 179 -6.91 -28.80 4.87
N TYR A 180 -6.71 -29.37 3.67
CA TYR A 180 -6.22 -30.73 3.52
C TYR A 180 -4.76 -30.89 4.00
N VAL A 181 -3.88 -29.94 3.66
CA VAL A 181 -2.45 -30.00 4.03
C VAL A 181 -2.24 -29.81 5.54
N PHE A 182 -3.01 -28.91 6.15
CA PHE A 182 -2.92 -28.62 7.60
C PHE A 182 -3.84 -29.46 8.45
N GLU A 183 -4.62 -30.36 7.86
CA GLU A 183 -5.59 -31.24 8.55
C GLU A 183 -6.60 -30.47 9.43
N ASP A 184 -6.89 -29.21 9.08
CA ASP A 184 -7.79 -28.31 9.81
C ASP A 184 -8.95 -27.87 8.89
N PRO A 185 -10.16 -28.48 9.03
CA PRO A 185 -11.32 -28.13 8.19
C PRO A 185 -11.85 -26.71 8.43
N ASP A 186 -11.55 -26.12 9.59
CA ASP A 186 -12.00 -24.79 9.98
C ASP A 186 -10.97 -23.70 9.61
N LEU A 187 -9.84 -24.07 9.00
CA LEU A 187 -8.81 -23.14 8.58
C LEU A 187 -9.35 -22.14 7.55
N SER A 188 -9.38 -20.88 7.93
CA SER A 188 -9.70 -19.79 7.03
C SER A 188 -8.61 -18.72 7.08
N LEU A 189 -7.99 -18.46 5.94
CA LEU A 189 -6.95 -17.42 5.82
C LEU A 189 -7.49 -16.00 6.06
N LYS A 190 -8.82 -15.84 6.04
CA LYS A 190 -9.53 -14.58 6.30
C LYS A 190 -9.96 -14.42 7.76
N ALA A 191 -9.79 -15.45 8.58
CA ALA A 191 -10.35 -15.48 9.94
C ALA A 191 -9.58 -14.60 10.95
N SER A 192 -8.34 -14.23 10.65
CA SER A 192 -7.52 -13.44 11.57
C SER A 192 -6.76 -12.34 10.87
N THR A 193 -6.49 -11.24 11.60
CA THR A 193 -5.67 -10.12 11.12
C THR A 193 -4.29 -10.58 10.66
N GLY A 194 -3.64 -11.50 11.41
CA GLY A 194 -2.31 -11.98 11.07
C GLY A 194 -2.28 -12.75 9.76
N LEU A 195 -3.21 -13.67 9.53
CA LEU A 195 -3.31 -14.44 8.29
C LEU A 195 -3.64 -13.54 7.09
N THR A 196 -4.54 -12.58 7.27
CA THR A 196 -4.86 -11.59 6.23
C THR A 196 -3.62 -10.76 5.85
N TRP A 197 -2.81 -10.32 6.81
CA TRP A 197 -1.57 -9.60 6.53
C TRP A 197 -0.56 -10.46 5.77
N VAL A 198 -0.38 -11.72 6.17
CA VAL A 198 0.50 -12.66 5.46
C VAL A 198 0.05 -12.83 4.01
N MET A 199 -1.25 -13.01 3.78
CA MET A 199 -1.79 -13.14 2.43
C MET A 199 -1.55 -11.89 1.57
N LEU A 200 -1.78 -10.70 2.14
CA LEU A 200 -1.51 -9.44 1.44
C LEU A 200 -0.02 -9.26 1.12
N ILE A 201 0.87 -9.64 2.03
CA ILE A 201 2.33 -9.59 1.82
C ILE A 201 2.74 -10.58 0.73
N VAL A 202 2.27 -11.82 0.79
CA VAL A 202 2.57 -12.85 -0.23
C VAL A 202 2.08 -12.41 -1.61
N TYR A 203 0.85 -11.88 -1.67
CA TYR A 203 0.31 -11.31 -2.90
C TYR A 203 1.15 -10.13 -3.41
N GLY A 204 1.52 -9.20 -2.53
CA GLY A 204 2.33 -8.04 -2.88
C GLY A 204 3.69 -8.44 -3.45
N VAL A 205 4.37 -9.41 -2.84
CA VAL A 205 5.64 -9.95 -3.33
C VAL A 205 5.46 -10.63 -4.69
N TRP A 206 4.44 -11.49 -4.84
CA TRP A 206 4.16 -12.21 -6.08
C TRP A 206 3.86 -11.25 -7.24
N HIS A 207 3.06 -10.22 -6.98
CA HIS A 207 2.67 -9.23 -7.99
C HIS A 207 3.81 -8.29 -8.39
N ALA A 208 4.66 -7.88 -7.44
CA ALA A 208 5.74 -6.93 -7.66
C ALA A 208 7.06 -7.57 -8.14
N ALA A 209 7.30 -8.86 -7.84
CA ALA A 209 8.53 -9.56 -8.20
C ALA A 209 8.89 -9.54 -9.70
N PRO A 210 7.94 -9.60 -10.66
CA PRO A 210 8.25 -9.53 -12.09
C PRO A 210 8.98 -8.25 -12.50
N PHE A 211 8.65 -7.12 -11.89
CA PHE A 211 9.33 -5.86 -12.19
C PHE A 211 10.82 -5.90 -11.80
N SER A 212 11.14 -6.33 -10.58
CA SER A 212 12.52 -6.51 -10.16
C SER A 212 13.24 -7.58 -10.98
N PHE A 213 12.57 -8.70 -11.31
CA PHE A 213 13.09 -9.73 -12.18
C PHE A 213 13.55 -9.18 -13.53
N VAL A 214 12.70 -8.41 -14.24
CA VAL A 214 13.02 -7.86 -15.55
C VAL A 214 14.23 -6.94 -15.49
N VAL A 215 14.25 -6.01 -14.52
CA VAL A 215 15.34 -5.04 -14.38
C VAL A 215 16.65 -5.74 -14.05
N PHE A 216 16.64 -6.70 -13.12
CA PHE A 216 17.85 -7.46 -12.76
C PHE A 216 18.31 -8.38 -13.87
N TYR A 217 17.39 -9.04 -14.58
CA TYR A 217 17.74 -9.87 -15.73
C TYR A 217 18.39 -9.04 -16.85
N ALA A 218 17.84 -7.85 -17.16
CA ALA A 218 18.45 -6.92 -18.11
C ALA A 218 19.84 -6.47 -17.65
N GLY A 219 19.99 -6.15 -16.37
CA GLY A 219 21.28 -5.78 -15.78
C GLY A 219 22.31 -6.92 -15.83
N LEU A 220 21.88 -8.17 -15.65
CA LEU A 220 22.78 -9.33 -15.79
C LEU A 220 23.32 -9.49 -17.23
N GLN A 221 22.58 -9.06 -18.24
CA GLN A 221 23.05 -9.12 -19.64
C GLN A 221 24.13 -8.06 -19.93
N THR A 222 24.27 -7.01 -19.09
CA THR A 222 25.29 -5.98 -19.25
C THR A 222 26.60 -6.29 -18.51
N LEU A 223 26.65 -7.41 -17.76
CA LEU A 223 27.80 -7.80 -16.99
C LEU A 223 28.93 -8.30 -17.92
N PRO A 224 30.14 -7.72 -17.86
CA PRO A 224 31.26 -8.17 -18.70
C PRO A 224 31.66 -9.62 -18.34
N MET A 225 31.73 -10.48 -19.33
CA MET A 225 32.08 -11.89 -19.11
C MET A 225 33.50 -12.04 -18.57
N ASP A 226 34.42 -11.19 -18.98
CA ASP A 226 35.82 -11.18 -18.52
C ASP A 226 35.92 -11.05 -16.98
N THR A 227 35.01 -10.28 -16.35
CA THR A 227 34.97 -10.11 -14.90
C THR A 227 34.57 -11.41 -14.18
N ILE A 228 33.62 -12.16 -14.75
CA ILE A 228 33.19 -13.45 -14.21
C ILE A 228 34.30 -14.50 -14.41
N GLU A 229 34.96 -14.49 -15.58
CA GLU A 229 36.06 -15.41 -15.89
C GLU A 229 37.28 -15.17 -14.98
N SER A 230 37.64 -13.91 -14.77
CA SER A 230 38.70 -13.56 -13.81
C SER A 230 38.38 -14.05 -12.40
N ALA A 231 37.16 -13.86 -11.90
CA ALA A 231 36.74 -14.37 -10.59
C ALA A 231 36.78 -15.91 -10.51
N LYS A 232 36.50 -16.62 -11.61
CA LYS A 232 36.64 -18.09 -11.67
C LYS A 232 38.10 -18.52 -11.62
N ILE A 233 38.99 -17.81 -12.32
CA ILE A 233 40.44 -18.09 -12.31
C ILE A 233 41.00 -17.90 -10.91
N ASP A 234 40.50 -16.88 -10.17
CA ASP A 234 40.82 -16.62 -8.76
C ASP A 234 40.22 -17.67 -7.79
N GLY A 235 39.49 -18.65 -8.28
CA GLY A 235 38.88 -19.72 -7.49
C GLY A 235 37.61 -19.35 -6.77
N ALA A 236 36.93 -18.25 -7.14
CA ALA A 236 35.69 -17.82 -6.50
C ALA A 236 34.57 -18.82 -6.75
N SER A 237 33.88 -19.27 -5.70
CA SER A 237 32.66 -20.08 -5.78
C SER A 237 31.50 -19.28 -6.40
N ARG A 238 30.45 -19.98 -6.88
CA ARG A 238 29.28 -19.32 -7.49
C ARG A 238 28.65 -18.28 -6.56
N LEU A 239 28.54 -18.55 -5.27
CA LEU A 239 28.02 -17.61 -4.27
C LEU A 239 28.93 -16.40 -4.12
N GLN A 240 30.25 -16.59 -4.10
CA GLN A 240 31.21 -15.49 -4.04
C GLN A 240 31.14 -14.61 -5.29
N GLN A 241 31.00 -15.20 -6.49
CA GLN A 241 30.78 -14.43 -7.72
C GLN A 241 29.51 -13.58 -7.63
N VAL A 242 28.41 -14.11 -7.10
CA VAL A 242 27.17 -13.36 -6.92
C VAL A 242 27.39 -12.19 -5.94
N TRP A 243 27.98 -12.42 -4.77
CA TRP A 243 28.14 -11.40 -3.74
C TRP A 243 29.16 -10.31 -4.09
N TYR A 244 30.28 -10.68 -4.70
CA TYR A 244 31.42 -9.77 -4.93
C TYR A 244 31.48 -9.21 -6.35
N VAL A 245 30.77 -9.80 -7.32
CA VAL A 245 30.79 -9.35 -8.71
C VAL A 245 29.40 -8.91 -9.16
N VAL A 246 28.40 -9.79 -9.05
CA VAL A 246 27.07 -9.54 -9.61
C VAL A 246 26.31 -8.45 -8.83
N ILE A 247 26.21 -8.59 -7.49
CA ILE A 247 25.46 -7.62 -6.67
C ILE A 247 26.08 -6.21 -6.75
N PRO A 248 27.40 -6.00 -6.61
CA PRO A 248 27.99 -4.69 -6.78
C PRO A 248 27.74 -4.07 -8.17
N HIS A 249 27.81 -4.88 -9.24
CA HIS A 249 27.48 -4.42 -10.59
C HIS A 249 26.04 -3.96 -10.72
N LEU A 250 25.10 -4.69 -10.10
CA LEU A 250 23.67 -4.40 -10.14
C LEU A 250 23.23 -3.35 -9.10
N MET A 251 24.12 -2.88 -8.22
CA MET A 251 23.74 -1.97 -7.13
C MET A 251 22.96 -0.72 -7.58
N PRO A 252 23.31 -0.04 -8.68
CA PRO A 252 22.52 1.08 -9.17
C PRO A 252 21.08 0.68 -9.55
N LEU A 253 20.91 -0.49 -10.17
CA LEU A 253 19.59 -1.02 -10.54
C LEU A 253 18.80 -1.48 -9.32
N ILE A 254 19.46 -2.13 -8.35
CA ILE A 254 18.85 -2.52 -7.07
C ILE A 254 18.33 -1.28 -6.35
N THR A 255 19.12 -0.22 -6.27
CA THR A 255 18.72 1.04 -5.65
C THR A 255 17.53 1.67 -6.38
N PHE A 256 17.57 1.72 -7.70
CA PHE A 256 16.48 2.23 -8.51
C PHE A 256 15.18 1.47 -8.28
N VAL A 257 15.20 0.14 -8.39
CA VAL A 257 14.03 -0.72 -8.16
C VAL A 257 13.52 -0.58 -6.73
N ALA A 258 14.43 -0.54 -5.74
CA ALA A 258 14.05 -0.37 -4.34
C ALA A 258 13.30 0.94 -4.09
N LEU A 259 13.81 2.06 -4.62
CA LEU A 259 13.16 3.37 -4.46
C LEU A 259 11.79 3.43 -5.15
N MET A 260 11.69 2.90 -6.37
CA MET A 260 10.41 2.84 -7.10
C MET A 260 9.38 2.00 -6.34
N GLN A 261 9.78 0.85 -5.86
CA GLN A 261 8.87 -0.07 -5.17
C GLN A 261 8.53 0.37 -3.74
N LEU A 262 9.44 1.06 -3.05
CA LEU A 262 9.09 1.71 -1.78
C LEU A 262 7.95 2.71 -1.98
N MET A 263 8.01 3.50 -3.04
CA MET A 263 6.97 4.47 -3.35
C MET A 263 5.64 3.78 -3.74
N ASP A 264 5.68 2.72 -4.55
CA ASP A 264 4.48 2.00 -4.98
C ASP A 264 3.83 1.22 -3.81
N ASN A 265 4.63 0.51 -3.02
CA ASN A 265 4.13 -0.24 -1.86
C ASN A 265 3.60 0.68 -0.75
N PHE A 266 4.15 1.89 -0.60
CA PHE A 266 3.62 2.88 0.34
C PHE A 266 2.21 3.33 -0.02
N ARG A 267 1.85 3.33 -1.31
CA ARG A 267 0.52 3.69 -1.81
C ARG A 267 -0.41 2.49 -1.97
N VAL A 268 -0.14 1.37 -1.31
CA VAL A 268 -0.96 0.16 -1.40
C VAL A 268 -2.44 0.46 -1.08
N PHE A 269 -3.33 0.13 -2.04
CA PHE A 269 -4.77 0.35 -1.95
C PHE A 269 -5.56 -0.81 -2.56
N GLU A 270 -5.36 -1.08 -3.85
CA GLU A 270 -6.15 -2.05 -4.61
C GLU A 270 -6.16 -3.47 -4.01
N PRO A 271 -5.04 -4.02 -3.49
CA PRO A 271 -5.08 -5.33 -2.86
C PRO A 271 -5.96 -5.38 -1.62
N ILE A 272 -6.03 -4.30 -0.83
CA ILE A 272 -6.87 -4.24 0.38
C ILE A 272 -8.34 -4.33 -0.01
N VAL A 273 -8.76 -3.54 -1.01
CA VAL A 273 -10.13 -3.53 -1.52
C VAL A 273 -10.47 -4.88 -2.19
N GLY A 274 -9.58 -5.41 -3.04
CA GLY A 274 -9.83 -6.66 -3.74
C GLY A 274 -9.90 -7.89 -2.82
N PHE A 275 -9.14 -7.90 -1.72
CA PHE A 275 -9.25 -8.94 -0.68
C PHE A 275 -10.38 -8.69 0.32
N SER A 276 -11.12 -7.56 0.22
CA SER A 276 -12.10 -7.12 1.24
C SER A 276 -11.49 -7.16 2.64
N ALA A 277 -10.24 -6.67 2.75
CA ALA A 277 -9.42 -6.81 3.95
C ALA A 277 -9.55 -5.61 4.92
N GLU A 278 -10.47 -4.68 4.66
CA GLU A 278 -10.60 -3.39 5.36
C GLU A 278 -10.80 -3.55 6.88
N ALA A 279 -11.45 -4.64 7.29
CA ALA A 279 -11.65 -4.94 8.71
C ALA A 279 -10.32 -5.28 9.45
N HIS A 280 -9.36 -5.85 8.73
CA HIS A 280 -8.11 -6.38 9.28
C HIS A 280 -6.87 -5.59 8.88
N ALA A 281 -6.89 -4.95 7.70
CA ALA A 281 -5.77 -4.23 7.13
C ALA A 281 -6.27 -2.92 6.49
N GLN A 282 -5.79 -1.81 6.99
CA GLN A 282 -6.10 -0.48 6.48
C GLN A 282 -4.78 0.21 6.14
N SER A 283 -4.59 0.61 4.87
CA SER A 283 -3.46 1.44 4.49
C SER A 283 -3.78 2.92 4.61
N LEU A 284 -2.74 3.77 4.57
CA LEU A 284 -2.94 5.22 4.51
C LEU A 284 -3.74 5.63 3.28
N SER A 285 -3.51 5.00 2.12
CA SER A 285 -4.27 5.29 0.90
C SER A 285 -5.74 4.90 1.02
N TRP A 286 -6.03 3.74 1.65
CA TRP A 286 -7.40 3.32 1.93
C TRP A 286 -8.07 4.24 2.94
N PHE A 287 -7.33 4.64 3.98
CA PHE A 287 -7.81 5.56 5.01
C PHE A 287 -8.22 6.92 4.42
N ILE A 288 -7.36 7.51 3.58
CA ILE A 288 -7.67 8.76 2.86
C ILE A 288 -8.90 8.61 1.96
N PHE A 289 -9.01 7.49 1.24
CA PHE A 289 -10.15 7.23 0.36
C PHE A 289 -11.47 7.09 1.12
N ASN A 290 -11.45 6.49 2.30
CA ASN A 290 -12.65 6.29 3.12
C ASN A 290 -13.08 7.56 3.87
N ASP A 291 -12.18 8.53 4.05
CA ASP A 291 -12.43 9.81 4.73
C ASP A 291 -12.95 10.90 3.76
N LEU A 292 -12.86 10.65 2.44
CA LEU A 292 -13.37 11.53 1.37
C LEU A 292 -14.85 11.29 1.09
#